data_ad390e3484f1a579bb1045cff91eec19
#
_entry.id   ad390e3484f1a579bb1045cff91eec19
#
_cell.length_a   1.000
_cell.length_b   1.000
_cell.length_c   1.000
_cell.angle_alpha   90.00
_cell.angle_beta   90.00
_cell.angle_gamma   90.00
#
_symmetry.space_group_name_H-M   'P 1'
#
loop_
_entity.id
_entity.type
_entity.pdbx_description
1 polymer ?
#
loop_
_entity_poly.entity_id
_entity_poly.type
_entity_poly.pdbx_seq_one_letter_code
_entity_poly.pdbx_strand_id
1 'polypeptide(L)'
;CLVGSEMCIRDSIECEYAFKFDQDYKINDDLLNNLENLKLFIAIDVTSSRYEQNSKSSFNKLTQMYLGIADHGNGGKIIIGNEIKDWININVNKVKIKLNINNHIIEPFFTGEKRIDPRFSLKAFVDEFKDKDIAFKKGDYLLCGSLIQPYNIKEKDHININYENLGKFEIKII
;
A
#
# COMPACT_ATOMS: atom_id res chain seq x y z
N CYS A 1 10.50 -11.08 5.27
CA CYS A 1 11.89 -10.84 4.89
C CYS A 1 12.52 -12.16 4.44
N LEU A 2 12.92 -12.27 3.16
CA LEU A 2 13.35 -13.56 2.59
C LEU A 2 14.87 -13.70 2.47
N VAL A 3 15.64 -12.72 2.85
CA VAL A 3 17.10 -12.81 2.80
C VAL A 3 17.66 -12.07 3.99
N GLY A 4 18.18 -12.83 4.94
CA GLY A 4 18.84 -12.29 6.12
C GLY A 4 17.85 -11.70 7.11
N SER A 5 17.29 -12.54 7.96
CA SER A 5 16.40 -12.16 9.07
C SER A 5 16.97 -11.07 10.00
N GLU A 6 18.25 -10.81 9.87
CA GLU A 6 19.00 -9.84 10.67
C GLU A 6 18.81 -8.38 10.22
N MET A 7 18.27 -8.13 9.01
CA MET A 7 18.13 -6.78 8.46
C MET A 7 16.74 -6.17 8.58
N CYS A 8 15.72 -6.95 8.90
CA CYS A 8 14.36 -6.48 9.08
C CYS A 8 13.97 -6.66 10.54
N ILE A 9 13.94 -5.56 11.27
CA ILE A 9 13.70 -5.57 12.72
C ILE A 9 12.21 -5.51 13.01
N ARG A 10 11.42 -5.06 12.02
CA ARG A 10 9.98 -4.86 12.20
C ARG A 10 9.25 -4.87 10.87
N ASP A 11 8.34 -5.81 10.72
CA ASP A 11 7.46 -5.89 9.57
C ASP A 11 6.02 -5.56 9.98
N SER A 12 5.30 -4.88 9.10
CA SER A 12 3.86 -4.67 9.22
C SER A 12 3.17 -4.83 7.88
N ILE A 13 1.88 -5.02 7.91
CA ILE A 13 1.05 -5.07 6.71
C ILE A 13 0.08 -3.90 6.69
N GLU A 14 -0.14 -3.42 5.49
CA GLU A 14 -1.13 -2.41 5.15
C GLU A 14 -2.00 -2.91 4.01
N CYS A 15 -3.31 -2.75 4.13
CA CYS A 15 -4.23 -3.06 3.04
C CYS A 15 -4.36 -1.83 2.15
N GLU A 16 -4.19 -2.02 0.84
CA GLU A 16 -4.17 -0.92 -0.11
C GLU A 16 -4.93 -1.24 -1.39
N TYR A 17 -5.08 -0.23 -2.23
CA TYR A 17 -5.30 -0.39 -3.66
C TYR A 17 -4.00 -0.08 -4.42
N ALA A 18 -3.85 -0.66 -5.60
CA ALA A 18 -2.72 -0.39 -6.47
C ALA A 18 -3.16 -0.20 -7.92
N PHE A 19 -2.78 0.91 -8.53
CA PHE A 19 -2.84 1.02 -9.98
C PHE A 19 -1.71 0.21 -10.62
N LYS A 20 -2.02 -0.45 -11.74
CA LYS A 20 -1.03 -1.11 -12.59
C LYS A 20 -0.95 -0.40 -13.93
N PHE A 21 0.26 -0.13 -14.37
CA PHE A 21 0.55 0.46 -15.66
C PHE A 21 0.94 -0.63 -16.66
N ASP A 22 0.11 -0.88 -17.68
CA ASP A 22 0.32 -1.93 -18.68
C ASP A 22 1.09 -1.47 -19.93
N GLN A 23 1.41 -0.21 -19.99
CA GLN A 23 2.30 0.45 -20.94
C GLN A 23 3.03 1.60 -20.26
N ASP A 24 3.92 2.28 -21.01
CA ASP A 24 4.58 3.49 -20.50
C ASP A 24 3.59 4.66 -20.52
N TYR A 25 3.52 5.39 -19.39
CA TYR A 25 2.68 6.58 -19.25
C TYR A 25 3.52 7.77 -18.83
N LYS A 26 3.40 8.89 -19.55
CA LYS A 26 3.87 10.17 -19.02
C LYS A 26 3.03 10.57 -17.82
N ILE A 27 3.69 11.15 -16.83
CA ILE A 27 3.00 11.71 -15.67
C ILE A 27 2.54 13.12 -16.04
N ASN A 28 1.29 13.25 -16.45
CA ASN A 28 0.66 14.49 -16.86
C ASN A 28 -0.86 14.42 -16.62
N ASP A 29 -1.55 15.52 -16.91
CA ASP A 29 -3.00 15.62 -16.71
C ASP A 29 -3.79 14.66 -17.62
N ASP A 30 -3.24 14.22 -18.77
CA ASP A 30 -3.88 13.24 -19.65
C ASP A 30 -4.08 11.89 -18.96
N LEU A 31 -3.18 11.53 -18.05
CA LEU A 31 -3.32 10.31 -17.24
C LEU A 31 -4.57 10.35 -16.36
N LEU A 32 -4.91 11.54 -15.84
CA LEU A 32 -6.11 11.73 -15.03
C LEU A 32 -7.39 11.78 -15.85
N ASN A 33 -7.30 12.19 -17.11
CA ASN A 33 -8.45 12.28 -18.02
C ASN A 33 -8.83 10.92 -18.61
N ASN A 34 -7.99 9.90 -18.46
CA ASN A 34 -8.17 8.56 -19.05
C ASN A 34 -8.10 7.44 -17.99
N LEU A 35 -8.68 7.68 -16.83
CA LEU A 35 -8.67 6.74 -15.69
C LEU A 35 -9.24 5.36 -16.03
N GLU A 36 -10.20 5.29 -16.98
CA GLU A 36 -10.82 4.05 -17.43
C GLU A 36 -9.82 3.09 -18.10
N ASN A 37 -8.71 3.60 -18.59
CA ASN A 37 -7.63 2.80 -19.17
C ASN A 37 -6.69 2.19 -18.12
N LEU A 38 -6.81 2.62 -16.86
CA LEU A 38 -5.99 2.11 -15.78
C LEU A 38 -6.66 0.94 -15.08
N LYS A 39 -5.84 -0.03 -14.71
CA LYS A 39 -6.29 -1.19 -13.93
C LYS A 39 -6.04 -0.95 -12.45
N LEU A 40 -7.05 -1.21 -11.64
CA LEU A 40 -6.97 -1.13 -10.19
C LEU A 40 -7.00 -2.53 -9.58
N PHE A 41 -6.16 -2.77 -8.60
CA PHE A 41 -6.03 -4.04 -7.88
C PHE A 41 -6.20 -3.84 -6.39
N ILE A 42 -6.68 -4.88 -5.68
CA ILE A 42 -6.43 -4.97 -4.24
C ILE A 42 -4.96 -5.31 -4.02
N ALA A 43 -4.37 -4.74 -3.00
CA ALA A 43 -2.96 -4.93 -2.71
C ALA A 43 -2.68 -4.98 -1.20
N ILE A 44 -1.54 -5.56 -0.86
CA ILE A 44 -0.98 -5.49 0.48
C ILE A 44 0.42 -4.88 0.36
N ASP A 45 0.67 -3.82 1.11
CA ASP A 45 2.02 -3.36 1.37
C ASP A 45 2.56 -4.06 2.61
N VAL A 46 3.68 -4.74 2.44
CA VAL A 46 4.44 -5.34 3.54
C VAL A 46 5.56 -4.37 3.85
N THR A 47 5.31 -3.49 4.80
CA THR A 47 6.32 -2.52 5.22
C THR A 47 7.36 -3.19 6.11
N SER A 48 8.61 -2.77 5.98
CA SER A 48 9.73 -3.38 6.71
C SER A 48 10.71 -2.29 7.14
N SER A 49 10.95 -2.17 8.44
CA SER A 49 11.90 -1.19 8.96
C SER A 49 13.21 -1.85 9.37
N ARG A 50 14.32 -1.21 9.02
CA ARG A 50 15.68 -1.58 9.41
C ARG A 50 16.08 -0.98 10.76
N TYR A 51 15.19 -0.17 11.36
CA TYR A 51 15.43 0.49 12.64
C TYR A 51 14.57 -0.10 13.75
N GLU A 52 15.15 -0.28 14.91
CA GLU A 52 14.41 -0.65 16.13
C GLU A 52 13.39 0.41 16.51
N GLN A 53 12.25 -0.03 17.02
CA GLN A 53 11.13 0.85 17.38
C GLN A 53 11.54 1.97 18.35
N ASN A 54 12.39 1.65 19.31
CA ASN A 54 12.81 2.59 20.34
C ASN A 54 13.96 3.52 19.88
N SER A 55 14.71 3.15 18.84
CA SER A 55 15.79 3.99 18.33
C SER A 55 15.29 5.27 17.68
N LYS A 56 14.14 5.22 16.98
CA LYS A 56 13.55 6.41 16.36
C LYS A 56 12.96 7.39 17.39
N SER A 57 12.43 6.92 18.51
CA SER A 57 11.76 7.75 19.51
C SER A 57 12.71 8.68 20.27
N SER A 58 14.00 8.37 20.31
CA SER A 58 15.03 9.21 20.94
C SER A 58 15.46 10.42 20.10
N PHE A 59 15.05 10.47 18.83
CA PHE A 59 15.41 11.53 17.90
C PHE A 59 14.30 12.58 17.73
N ASN A 60 14.70 13.80 17.38
CA ASN A 60 13.73 14.83 17.00
C ASN A 60 13.00 14.46 15.71
N LYS A 61 11.85 15.12 15.43
CA LYS A 61 10.99 14.83 14.28
C LYS A 61 11.72 14.90 12.92
N LEU A 62 12.64 15.85 12.77
CA LEU A 62 13.40 16.02 11.52
C LEU A 62 14.32 14.83 11.28
N THR A 63 15.04 14.39 12.30
CA THR A 63 15.90 13.20 12.23
C THR A 63 15.07 11.94 11.96
N GLN A 64 13.90 11.79 12.60
CA GLN A 64 12.98 10.69 12.31
C GLN A 64 12.54 10.66 10.85
N MET A 65 12.26 11.83 10.28
CA MET A 65 11.90 11.96 8.86
C MET A 65 13.07 11.53 7.95
N TYR A 66 14.29 12.00 8.22
CA TYR A 66 15.47 11.60 7.44
C TYR A 66 15.75 10.09 7.54
N LEU A 67 15.60 9.50 8.72
CA LEU A 67 15.71 8.06 8.90
C LEU A 67 14.63 7.30 8.10
N GLY A 68 13.40 7.82 8.06
CA GLY A 68 12.34 7.26 7.21
C GLY A 68 12.69 7.29 5.73
N ILE A 69 13.23 8.42 5.23
CA ILE A 69 13.70 8.55 3.85
C ILE A 69 14.85 7.58 3.56
N ALA A 70 15.84 7.50 4.45
CA ALA A 70 16.96 6.58 4.32
C ALA A 70 16.55 5.09 4.36
N ASP A 71 15.42 4.81 4.99
CA ASP A 71 14.77 3.48 5.04
C ASP A 71 13.79 3.25 3.88
N HIS A 72 13.87 4.01 2.81
CA HIS A 72 12.94 3.96 1.67
C HIS A 72 11.45 4.05 2.07
N GLY A 73 11.11 4.84 3.09
CA GLY A 73 9.76 4.94 3.63
C GLY A 73 9.26 3.66 4.32
N ASN A 74 10.17 2.84 4.83
CA ASN A 74 9.94 1.47 5.30
C ASN A 74 9.51 0.50 4.19
N GLY A 75 9.86 0.77 2.94
CA GLY A 75 9.51 -0.07 1.79
C GLY A 75 10.05 -1.50 1.94
N GLY A 76 9.16 -2.47 1.86
CA GLY A 76 9.45 -3.89 1.93
C GLY A 76 9.02 -4.62 0.66
N LYS A 77 7.84 -5.20 0.64
CA LYS A 77 7.28 -5.97 -0.48
C LYS A 77 5.84 -5.59 -0.75
N ILE A 78 5.42 -5.75 -2.00
CA ILE A 78 4.03 -5.58 -2.42
C ILE A 78 3.46 -6.95 -2.80
N ILE A 79 2.26 -7.27 -2.34
CA ILE A 79 1.48 -8.43 -2.77
C ILE A 79 0.29 -7.91 -3.55
N ILE A 80 0.22 -8.24 -4.84
CA ILE A 80 -0.88 -7.85 -5.72
C ILE A 80 -1.91 -8.97 -5.76
N GLY A 81 -3.16 -8.63 -5.50
CA GLY A 81 -4.29 -9.54 -5.53
C GLY A 81 -5.15 -9.41 -6.79
N ASN A 82 -6.45 -9.54 -6.62
CA ASN A 82 -7.39 -9.50 -7.73
C ASN A 82 -7.49 -8.11 -8.36
N GLU A 83 -7.63 -8.08 -9.69
CA GLU A 83 -8.05 -6.88 -10.41
C GLU A 83 -9.49 -6.54 -10.05
N ILE A 84 -9.75 -5.29 -9.77
CA ILE A 84 -11.09 -4.77 -9.51
C ILE A 84 -11.70 -4.39 -10.86
N LYS A 85 -12.51 -5.27 -11.42
CA LYS A 85 -13.21 -5.02 -12.69
C LYS A 85 -14.18 -3.87 -12.52
N ASP A 86 -14.27 -3.02 -13.57
CA ASP A 86 -15.19 -1.88 -13.58
C ASP A 86 -15.05 -0.94 -12.36
N TRP A 87 -13.82 -0.81 -11.86
CA TRP A 87 -13.51 -0.09 -10.62
C TRP A 87 -13.98 1.37 -10.62
N ILE A 88 -14.11 1.99 -11.78
CA ILE A 88 -14.62 3.36 -11.96
C ILE A 88 -16.04 3.50 -11.39
N ASN A 89 -16.88 2.48 -11.57
CA ASN A 89 -18.27 2.47 -11.14
C ASN A 89 -18.46 1.91 -9.73
N ILE A 90 -17.39 1.39 -9.10
CA ILE A 90 -17.44 0.86 -7.74
C ILE A 90 -17.07 1.96 -6.75
N ASN A 91 -17.84 2.09 -5.67
CA ASN A 91 -17.44 2.96 -4.56
C ASN A 91 -16.42 2.25 -3.69
N VAL A 92 -15.16 2.23 -4.15
CA VAL A 92 -14.04 1.55 -3.47
C VAL A 92 -13.81 2.05 -2.03
N ASN A 93 -14.24 3.28 -1.72
CA ASN A 93 -14.11 3.85 -0.38
C ASN A 93 -15.10 3.24 0.64
N LYS A 94 -16.16 2.59 0.18
CA LYS A 94 -17.13 1.92 1.03
C LYS A 94 -16.87 0.43 1.24
N VAL A 95 -15.90 -0.14 0.54
CA VAL A 95 -15.55 -1.55 0.65
C VAL A 95 -15.08 -1.86 2.07
N LYS A 96 -15.70 -2.81 2.74
CA LYS A 96 -15.29 -3.25 4.06
C LYS A 96 -14.10 -4.20 3.94
N ILE A 97 -13.14 -4.02 4.83
CA ILE A 97 -11.97 -4.90 4.94
C ILE A 97 -12.06 -5.65 6.26
N LYS A 98 -12.02 -6.98 6.19
CA LYS A 98 -11.93 -7.84 7.37
C LYS A 98 -10.54 -8.44 7.43
N LEU A 99 -9.85 -8.18 8.52
CA LEU A 99 -8.54 -8.74 8.82
C LEU A 99 -8.70 -9.78 9.93
N ASN A 100 -8.24 -11.00 9.67
CA ASN A 100 -8.19 -12.08 10.65
C ASN A 100 -6.74 -12.56 10.76
N ILE A 101 -6.19 -12.55 11.95
CA ILE A 101 -4.84 -13.01 12.24
C ILE A 101 -4.92 -14.07 13.32
N ASN A 102 -4.45 -15.28 13.02
CA ASN A 102 -4.47 -16.42 13.95
C ASN A 102 -5.87 -16.66 14.55
N ASN A 103 -6.92 -16.56 13.73
CA ASN A 103 -8.33 -16.67 14.12
C ASN A 103 -8.88 -15.52 14.98
N HIS A 104 -8.14 -14.45 15.17
CA HIS A 104 -8.63 -13.22 15.79
C HIS A 104 -9.05 -12.22 14.74
N ILE A 105 -10.30 -11.76 14.81
CA ILE A 105 -10.81 -10.72 13.91
C ILE A 105 -10.32 -9.37 14.42
N ILE A 106 -9.73 -8.61 13.52
CA ILE A 106 -9.24 -7.27 13.76
C ILE A 106 -10.02 -6.34 12.84
N GLU A 107 -10.56 -5.28 13.38
CA GLU A 107 -11.30 -4.26 12.62
C GLU A 107 -10.52 -2.93 12.59
N PRO A 108 -9.41 -2.85 11.88
CA PRO A 108 -8.52 -1.69 11.89
C PRO A 108 -8.76 -0.73 10.73
N PHE A 109 -9.89 -0.83 10.04
CA PHE A 109 -10.09 -0.08 8.81
C PHE A 109 -10.41 1.39 9.05
N PHE A 110 -9.86 2.22 8.19
CA PHE A 110 -10.20 3.64 8.16
C PHE A 110 -11.57 3.87 7.52
N THR A 111 -12.28 4.87 8.03
CA THR A 111 -13.58 5.31 7.51
C THR A 111 -13.59 6.82 7.33
N GLY A 112 -14.50 7.30 6.49
CA GLY A 112 -14.68 8.73 6.24
C GLY A 112 -13.41 9.37 5.66
N GLU A 113 -13.04 10.51 6.17
CA GLU A 113 -11.90 11.32 5.68
C GLU A 113 -10.53 10.65 5.83
N LYS A 114 -10.40 9.67 6.72
CA LYS A 114 -9.16 8.91 6.89
C LYS A 114 -8.93 7.90 5.77
N ARG A 115 -9.94 7.62 4.96
CA ARG A 115 -9.87 6.67 3.88
C ARG A 115 -9.59 7.39 2.57
N ILE A 116 -8.45 7.10 1.97
CA ILE A 116 -8.02 7.76 0.74
C ILE A 116 -8.65 7.07 -0.47
N ASP A 117 -9.26 7.86 -1.34
CA ASP A 117 -9.71 7.39 -2.65
C ASP A 117 -8.50 7.24 -3.57
N PRO A 118 -8.33 6.10 -4.25
CA PRO A 118 -7.19 5.88 -5.16
C PRO A 118 -7.06 6.96 -6.25
N ARG A 119 -8.17 7.56 -6.69
CA ARG A 119 -8.16 8.66 -7.66
C ARG A 119 -7.46 9.91 -7.11
N PHE A 120 -7.64 10.20 -5.82
CA PHE A 120 -6.94 11.32 -5.17
C PHE A 120 -5.45 11.02 -4.99
N SER A 121 -5.09 9.78 -4.68
CA SER A 121 -3.67 9.38 -4.59
C SER A 121 -2.97 9.54 -5.93
N LEU A 122 -3.60 9.08 -7.02
CA LEU A 122 -3.05 9.28 -8.36
C LEU A 122 -2.96 10.74 -8.74
N LYS A 123 -4.02 11.53 -8.44
CA LYS A 123 -4.00 12.97 -8.69
C LYS A 123 -2.87 13.68 -7.95
N ALA A 124 -2.71 13.41 -6.66
CA ALA A 124 -1.64 14.00 -5.86
C ALA A 124 -0.26 13.64 -6.42
N PHE A 125 -0.09 12.40 -6.90
CA PHE A 125 1.14 11.97 -7.54
C PHE A 125 1.39 12.73 -8.85
N VAL A 126 0.37 12.86 -9.70
CA VAL A 126 0.47 13.62 -10.96
C VAL A 126 0.79 15.09 -10.68
N ASP A 127 0.08 15.72 -9.75
CA ASP A 127 0.31 17.13 -9.40
C ASP A 127 1.75 17.38 -8.92
N GLU A 128 2.35 16.44 -8.19
CA GLU A 128 3.73 16.57 -7.69
C GLU A 128 4.79 16.32 -8.77
N PHE A 129 4.51 15.45 -9.75
CA PHE A 129 5.53 14.93 -10.65
C PHE A 129 5.36 15.29 -12.13
N LYS A 130 4.26 15.94 -12.54
CA LYS A 130 3.98 16.26 -13.95
C LYS A 130 5.01 17.15 -14.64
N ASP A 131 5.69 17.98 -13.87
CA ASP A 131 6.74 18.87 -14.38
C ASP A 131 8.15 18.24 -14.30
N LYS A 132 8.23 16.98 -13.88
CA LYS A 132 9.50 16.24 -13.78
C LYS A 132 9.62 15.29 -14.95
N ASP A 133 10.84 15.06 -15.43
CA ASP A 133 11.10 14.11 -16.52
C ASP A 133 11.10 12.67 -16.02
N ILE A 134 9.93 12.24 -15.51
CA ILE A 134 9.69 10.88 -15.06
C ILE A 134 8.41 10.33 -15.70
N ALA A 135 8.33 9.01 -15.81
CA ALA A 135 7.20 8.30 -16.37
C ALA A 135 6.98 6.98 -15.64
N PHE A 136 5.74 6.54 -15.57
CA PHE A 136 5.47 5.15 -15.24
C PHE A 136 5.90 4.26 -16.40
N LYS A 137 6.52 3.15 -16.08
CA LYS A 137 6.90 2.13 -17.04
C LYS A 137 5.90 0.98 -17.03
N LYS A 138 5.83 0.28 -18.16
CA LYS A 138 5.06 -0.94 -18.26
C LYS A 138 5.46 -1.92 -17.14
N GLY A 139 4.48 -2.33 -16.34
CA GLY A 139 4.67 -3.22 -15.21
C GLY A 139 4.80 -2.52 -13.85
N ASP A 140 4.92 -1.19 -13.83
CA ASP A 140 4.94 -0.44 -12.59
C ASP A 140 3.60 -0.51 -11.86
N TYR A 141 3.66 -0.32 -10.54
CA TYR A 141 2.50 -0.18 -9.68
C TYR A 141 2.61 1.10 -8.87
N LEU A 142 1.47 1.75 -8.65
CA LEU A 142 1.33 2.86 -7.71
C LEU A 142 0.41 2.43 -6.58
N LEU A 143 0.95 2.28 -5.38
CA LEU A 143 0.18 2.09 -4.16
C LEU A 143 -0.56 3.37 -3.79
N CYS A 144 -1.81 3.25 -3.35
CA CYS A 144 -2.71 4.40 -3.17
C CYS A 144 -2.81 4.87 -1.71
N GLY A 145 -2.08 4.25 -0.79
CA GLY A 145 -2.13 4.54 0.63
C GLY A 145 -3.02 3.58 1.43
N SER A 146 -2.69 3.42 2.69
CA SER A 146 -3.29 2.40 3.53
C SER A 146 -4.76 2.65 3.82
N LEU A 147 -5.55 1.59 3.74
CA LEU A 147 -6.97 1.54 4.05
C LEU A 147 -7.24 1.09 5.49
N ILE A 148 -6.20 0.65 6.19
CA ILE A 148 -6.25 0.16 7.56
C ILE A 148 -5.13 0.78 8.39
N GLN A 149 -5.28 0.71 9.72
CA GLN A 149 -4.14 0.95 10.59
C GLN A 149 -3.07 -0.11 10.32
N PRO A 150 -1.77 0.25 10.12
CA PRO A 150 -0.71 -0.73 9.95
C PRO A 150 -0.70 -1.76 11.08
N TYR A 151 -0.61 -3.03 10.73
CA TYR A 151 -0.60 -4.13 11.69
C TYR A 151 0.75 -4.84 11.70
N ASN A 152 1.40 -4.86 12.87
CA ASN A 152 2.68 -5.56 13.03
C ASN A 152 2.48 -7.06 12.88
N ILE A 153 3.31 -7.69 12.07
CA ILE A 153 3.32 -9.11 11.82
C ILE A 153 4.58 -9.77 12.42
N LYS A 154 4.49 -11.05 12.69
CA LYS A 154 5.59 -11.85 13.22
C LYS A 154 5.61 -13.23 12.59
N GLU A 155 6.75 -13.91 12.74
CA GLU A 155 6.93 -15.29 12.30
C GLU A 155 5.76 -16.19 12.76
N LYS A 156 5.32 -17.07 11.88
CA LYS A 156 4.20 -18.02 12.07
C LYS A 156 2.79 -17.41 12.09
N ASP A 157 2.64 -16.09 11.88
CA ASP A 157 1.31 -15.54 11.72
C ASP A 157 0.62 -16.09 10.47
N HIS A 158 -0.66 -16.45 10.63
CA HIS A 158 -1.57 -16.81 9.55
C HIS A 158 -2.61 -15.71 9.39
N ILE A 159 -2.58 -15.04 8.25
CA ILE A 159 -3.32 -13.81 8.00
C ILE A 159 -4.31 -14.04 6.87
N ASN A 160 -5.58 -13.78 7.15
CA ASN A 160 -6.64 -13.77 6.15
C ASN A 160 -7.22 -12.37 6.05
N ILE A 161 -7.22 -11.83 4.84
CA ILE A 161 -7.74 -10.50 4.54
C ILE A 161 -8.84 -10.64 3.50
N ASN A 162 -10.00 -10.06 3.78
CA ASN A 162 -11.12 -10.06 2.86
C ASN A 162 -11.54 -8.63 2.53
N TYR A 163 -11.37 -8.25 1.27
CA TYR A 163 -11.95 -7.05 0.69
C TYR A 163 -13.34 -7.40 0.18
N GLU A 164 -14.38 -6.91 0.83
CA GLU A 164 -15.78 -7.23 0.55
C GLU A 164 -16.08 -7.18 -0.96
N ASN A 165 -16.49 -8.32 -1.53
CA ASN A 165 -16.80 -8.51 -2.95
C ASN A 165 -15.67 -8.26 -3.97
N LEU A 166 -14.47 -7.88 -3.54
CA LEU A 166 -13.35 -7.60 -4.44
C LEU A 166 -12.30 -8.70 -4.45
N GLY A 167 -12.13 -9.41 -3.35
CA GLY A 167 -11.16 -10.50 -3.25
C GLY A 167 -10.62 -10.71 -1.87
N LYS A 168 -9.70 -11.68 -1.75
CA LYS A 168 -9.11 -12.06 -0.48
C LYS A 168 -7.63 -12.40 -0.61
N PHE A 169 -6.92 -12.30 0.49
CA PHE A 169 -5.57 -12.81 0.65
C PHE A 169 -5.52 -13.84 1.77
N GLU A 170 -4.68 -14.85 1.59
CA GLU A 170 -4.23 -15.76 2.63
C GLU A 170 -2.70 -15.73 2.65
N ILE A 171 -2.12 -15.28 3.75
CA ILE A 171 -0.68 -15.06 3.89
C ILE A 171 -0.20 -15.83 5.11
N LYS A 172 0.89 -16.57 4.94
CA LYS A 172 1.61 -17.25 6.02
C LYS A 172 2.97 -16.61 6.15
N ILE A 173 3.29 -16.13 7.33
CA ILE A 173 4.61 -15.57 7.64
C ILE A 173 5.51 -16.74 8.07
N ILE A 174 6.62 -16.91 7.39
CA ILE A 174 7.60 -17.97 7.59
C ILE A 174 8.88 -17.42 8.18
#